data_a6bc073934c87ab00e76b610abaef77d
#
_entry.id   a6bc073934c87ab00e76b610abaef77d
#
_cell.length_a   1.000
_cell.length_b   1.000
_cell.length_c   1.000
_cell.angle_alpha   90.00
_cell.angle_beta   90.00
_cell.angle_gamma   90.00
#
_symmetry.space_group_name_H-M   'P 1'
#
loop_
_entity.id
_entity.type
_entity.pdbx_description
1 polymer ?
#
loop_
_entity_poly.entity_id
_entity_poly.type
_entity_poly.pdbx_seq_one_letter_code
_entity_poly.pdbx_strand_id
1 'polypeptide(L)'
;RQMCIRDRIKVTPKWDGGASPEEQLERILTQKWIACYPEGYEAWTEQRRTGYPQLFKVFVNNSGGAIDTDIRIRRLPYPSDIQKNNPTQYSALKKALGGEDNGGTRLWWDTGRNF
;
A
#
# COMPACT_ATOMS: atom_id res chain seq x y z
N ARG A 1 15.52 14.41 -13.22
CA ARG A 1 15.53 13.02 -12.70
C ARG A 1 16.33 12.85 -11.40
N GLN A 2 17.41 13.57 -11.18
CA GLN A 2 18.20 13.48 -9.93
C GLN A 2 17.53 14.17 -8.71
N MET A 3 16.66 15.14 -8.93
CA MET A 3 15.98 15.87 -7.84
C MET A 3 15.02 14.96 -7.02
N CYS A 4 14.31 14.04 -7.66
CA CYS A 4 13.36 13.17 -6.95
C CYS A 4 14.02 12.14 -6.02
N ILE A 5 15.27 11.75 -6.30
CA ILE A 5 16.03 10.83 -5.45
C ILE A 5 16.57 11.56 -4.23
N ARG A 6 17.02 12.80 -4.40
CA ARG A 6 17.62 13.59 -3.32
C ARG A 6 16.62 13.99 -2.22
N ASP A 7 15.38 14.29 -2.58
CA ASP A 7 14.36 14.67 -1.60
C ASP A 7 13.86 13.50 -0.75
N ARG A 8 14.03 12.26 -1.22
CA ARG A 8 13.64 11.05 -0.49
C ARG A 8 14.76 10.40 0.33
N ILE A 9 16.01 10.86 0.20
CA ILE A 9 17.13 10.41 1.03
C ILE A 9 17.13 11.12 2.42
N LYS A 10 16.05 11.80 2.79
CA LYS A 10 15.93 12.40 4.13
C LYS A 10 15.78 11.36 5.24
N VAL A 11 15.30 10.17 4.91
CA VAL A 11 15.18 9.07 5.89
C VAL A 11 16.52 8.36 6.01
N THR A 12 17.31 8.75 6.99
CA THR A 12 18.59 8.12 7.30
C THR A 12 18.41 7.04 8.39
N PRO A 13 19.26 5.99 8.42
CA PRO A 13 19.23 4.99 9.50
C PRO A 13 19.67 5.59 10.85
N LYS A 14 20.30 6.77 10.85
CA LYS A 14 20.74 7.43 12.08
C LYS A 14 19.53 7.89 12.90
N TRP A 15 19.45 7.43 14.13
CA TRP A 15 18.42 7.90 15.06
C TRP A 15 18.58 9.37 15.41
N ASP A 16 17.51 10.09 15.41
CA ASP A 16 17.42 11.48 15.81
C ASP A 16 16.34 11.62 16.89
N GLY A 17 16.78 11.75 18.14
CA GLY A 17 15.89 11.90 19.29
C GLY A 17 15.16 13.24 19.33
N GLY A 18 15.61 14.24 18.57
CA GLY A 18 14.97 15.56 18.43
C GLY A 18 13.94 15.64 17.30
N ALA A 19 13.84 14.62 16.46
CA ALA A 19 12.87 14.57 15.38
C ALA A 19 11.43 14.40 15.93
N SER A 20 10.44 14.82 15.15
CA SER A 20 9.04 14.62 15.50
C SER A 20 8.70 13.12 15.64
N PRO A 21 7.69 12.77 16.45
CA PRO A 21 7.25 11.36 16.58
C PRO A 21 6.92 10.71 15.22
N GLU A 22 6.38 11.47 14.28
CA GLU A 22 6.06 10.99 12.94
C GLU A 22 7.32 10.67 12.13
N GLU A 23 8.32 11.53 12.17
CA GLU A 23 9.62 11.26 11.50
C GLU A 23 10.36 10.08 12.13
N GLN A 24 10.28 9.93 13.46
CA GLN A 24 10.83 8.77 14.16
C GLN A 24 10.15 7.49 13.72
N LEU A 25 8.81 7.50 13.62
CA LEU A 25 8.02 6.39 13.14
C LEU A 25 8.38 6.03 11.69
N GLU A 26 8.47 7.00 10.78
CA GLU A 26 8.89 6.79 9.40
C GLU A 26 10.26 6.12 9.29
N ARG A 27 11.22 6.56 10.11
CA ARG A 27 12.56 5.96 10.15
C ARG A 27 12.52 4.50 10.60
N ILE A 28 11.80 4.20 11.67
CA ILE A 28 11.65 2.83 12.17
C ILE A 28 11.00 1.94 11.11
N LEU A 29 9.89 2.39 10.53
CA LEU A 29 9.14 1.61 9.54
C LEU A 29 9.89 1.43 8.23
N THR A 30 10.70 2.40 7.82
CA THR A 30 11.57 2.27 6.66
C THR A 30 12.64 1.21 6.89
N GLN A 31 13.28 1.18 8.06
CA GLN A 31 14.25 0.13 8.41
C GLN A 31 13.57 -1.24 8.53
N LYS A 32 12.39 -1.30 9.15
CA LYS A 32 11.59 -2.53 9.21
C LYS A 32 11.27 -3.05 7.81
N TRP A 33 10.83 -2.17 6.90
CA TRP A 33 10.50 -2.54 5.52
C TRP A 33 11.69 -3.17 4.79
N ILE A 34 12.90 -2.61 4.97
CA ILE A 34 14.14 -3.17 4.41
C ILE A 34 14.45 -4.53 5.05
N ALA A 35 14.32 -4.63 6.38
CA ALA A 35 14.58 -5.86 7.13
C ALA A 35 13.60 -7.00 6.83
N CYS A 36 12.39 -6.68 6.35
CA CYS A 36 11.40 -7.66 5.91
C CYS A 36 11.81 -8.41 4.62
N TYR A 37 12.91 -8.06 3.97
CA TYR A 37 13.35 -8.82 2.80
C TYR A 37 13.82 -10.24 3.20
N PRO A 38 13.31 -11.32 2.57
CA PRO A 38 12.43 -11.36 1.40
C PRO A 38 10.93 -11.51 1.71
N GLU A 39 10.47 -11.26 2.93
CA GLU A 39 9.07 -11.38 3.38
C GLU A 39 8.17 -10.24 2.83
N GLY A 40 7.89 -10.29 1.52
CA GLY A 40 7.19 -9.22 0.81
C GLY A 40 5.77 -8.96 1.32
N TYR A 41 5.06 -9.98 1.82
CA TYR A 41 3.70 -9.81 2.35
C TYR A 41 3.68 -9.01 3.65
N GLU A 42 4.65 -9.23 4.53
CA GLU A 42 4.79 -8.45 5.76
C GLU A 42 5.09 -6.99 5.44
N ALA A 43 6.05 -6.74 4.57
CA ALA A 43 6.42 -5.40 4.12
C ALA A 43 5.21 -4.67 3.48
N TRP A 44 4.47 -5.35 2.61
CA TRP A 44 3.26 -4.79 1.98
C TRP A 44 2.16 -4.50 2.99
N THR A 45 1.93 -5.37 3.96
CA THR A 45 0.92 -5.19 5.00
C THR A 45 1.26 -4.00 5.88
N GLU A 46 2.52 -3.89 6.30
CA GLU A 46 2.99 -2.78 7.11
C GLU A 46 2.85 -1.43 6.38
N GLN A 47 3.24 -1.40 5.09
CA GLN A 47 3.11 -0.20 4.27
C GLN A 47 1.64 0.23 4.11
N ARG A 48 0.70 -0.71 3.93
CA ARG A 48 -0.74 -0.40 3.86
C ARG A 48 -1.30 0.11 5.18
N ARG A 49 -0.84 -0.46 6.29
CA ARG A 49 -1.29 -0.08 7.63
C ARG A 49 -0.82 1.31 8.04
N THR A 50 0.41 1.67 7.68
CA THR A 50 1.11 2.85 8.21
C THR A 50 1.33 3.96 7.20
N GLY A 51 1.31 3.65 5.90
CA GLY A 51 1.73 4.56 4.83
C GLY A 51 3.24 4.64 4.63
N TYR A 52 4.04 3.99 5.47
CA TYR A 52 5.50 4.02 5.40
C TYR A 52 6.10 2.67 4.96
N PRO A 53 7.22 2.72 4.20
CA PRO A 53 7.87 3.91 3.62
C PRO A 53 7.00 4.54 2.52
N GLN A 54 7.19 5.83 2.29
CA GLN A 54 6.57 6.52 1.16
C GLN A 54 7.20 6.01 -0.13
N LEU A 55 6.47 5.18 -0.85
CA LEU A 55 6.93 4.60 -2.11
C LEU A 55 6.73 5.56 -3.29
N PHE A 56 7.46 5.33 -4.38
CA PHE A 56 7.29 6.11 -5.62
C PHE A 56 5.92 5.87 -6.25
N LYS A 57 5.31 6.89 -6.84
CA LYS A 57 4.08 6.76 -7.64
C LYS A 57 4.31 5.84 -8.83
N VAL A 58 3.25 5.15 -9.24
CA VAL A 58 3.29 4.35 -10.48
C VAL A 58 3.36 5.29 -11.67
N PHE A 59 4.44 5.21 -12.43
CA PHE A 59 4.65 6.09 -13.61
C PHE A 59 3.86 5.65 -14.83
N VAL A 60 3.80 4.34 -15.06
CA VAL A 60 3.08 3.74 -16.17
C VAL A 60 2.18 2.66 -15.61
N ASN A 61 0.88 2.82 -15.78
CA ASN A 61 -0.12 1.88 -15.28
C ASN A 61 -0.79 1.17 -16.46
N ASN A 62 -0.33 -0.03 -16.75
CA ASN A 62 -0.86 -0.89 -17.81
C ASN A 62 -1.91 -1.89 -17.30
N SER A 63 -2.45 -1.69 -16.09
CA SER A 63 -3.36 -2.64 -15.46
C SER A 63 -4.80 -2.60 -15.99
N GLY A 64 -5.13 -1.69 -16.90
CA GLY A 64 -6.51 -1.54 -17.38
C GLY A 64 -7.50 -1.13 -16.29
N GLY A 65 -7.04 -0.45 -15.24
CA GLY A 65 -7.88 -0.01 -14.11
C GLY A 65 -7.89 -0.97 -12.91
N ALA A 66 -7.21 -2.11 -13.01
CA ALA A 66 -7.12 -3.06 -11.88
C ALA A 66 -6.31 -2.51 -10.70
N ILE A 67 -5.37 -1.61 -10.97
CA ILE A 67 -4.50 -0.97 -9.98
C ILE A 67 -4.73 0.53 -10.02
N ASP A 68 -4.90 1.13 -8.85
CA ASP A 68 -4.95 2.57 -8.72
C ASP A 68 -3.54 3.18 -8.82
N THR A 69 -3.41 4.27 -9.58
CA THR A 69 -2.12 4.92 -9.84
C THR A 69 -1.57 5.63 -8.61
N ASP A 70 -2.44 6.23 -7.79
CA ASP A 70 -2.04 7.03 -6.63
C ASP A 70 -1.92 6.20 -5.36
N ILE A 71 -2.92 5.37 -5.07
CA ILE A 71 -2.97 4.58 -3.85
C ILE A 71 -2.43 3.15 -4.00
N ARG A 72 -2.09 2.76 -5.23
CA ARG A 72 -1.46 1.48 -5.60
C ARG A 72 -2.33 0.26 -5.28
N ILE A 73 -1.68 -0.87 -4.95
CA ILE A 73 -2.35 -2.13 -4.63
C ILE A 73 -2.65 -2.17 -3.14
N ARG A 74 -3.91 -2.03 -2.78
CA ARG A 74 -4.41 -2.14 -1.40
C ARG A 74 -4.93 -3.55 -1.08
N ARG A 75 -5.41 -4.27 -2.10
CA ARG A 75 -5.88 -5.64 -2.00
C ARG A 75 -5.72 -6.37 -3.34
N LEU A 76 -5.81 -7.68 -3.30
CA LEU A 76 -5.99 -8.48 -4.51
C LEU A 76 -7.50 -8.55 -4.84
N PRO A 77 -7.87 -8.47 -6.13
CA PRO A 77 -9.26 -8.70 -6.54
C PRO A 77 -9.70 -10.13 -6.23
N TYR A 78 -11.01 -10.35 -6.18
CA TYR A 78 -11.53 -11.71 -6.04
C TYR A 78 -11.18 -12.56 -7.27
N PRO A 79 -10.94 -13.88 -7.09
CA PRO A 79 -10.67 -14.77 -8.20
C PRO A 79 -11.80 -14.76 -9.24
N SER A 80 -11.43 -14.79 -10.52
CA SER A 80 -12.38 -14.77 -11.62
C SER A 80 -13.38 -15.94 -11.59
N ASP A 81 -13.00 -17.05 -10.97
CA ASP A 81 -13.84 -18.22 -10.83
C ASP A 81 -15.07 -17.98 -9.94
N ILE A 82 -14.92 -17.17 -8.89
CA ILE A 82 -16.07 -16.76 -8.05
C ILE A 82 -17.05 -15.93 -8.87
N GLN A 83 -16.54 -15.03 -9.70
CA GLN A 83 -17.39 -14.19 -10.56
C GLN A 83 -18.19 -15.01 -11.57
N LYS A 84 -17.58 -16.04 -12.16
CA LYS A 84 -18.19 -16.88 -13.19
C LYS A 84 -19.12 -17.94 -12.62
N ASN A 85 -18.69 -18.62 -11.57
CA ASN A 85 -19.39 -19.80 -11.05
C ASN A 85 -20.44 -19.46 -9.99
N ASN A 86 -20.33 -18.32 -9.31
CA ASN A 86 -21.28 -17.90 -8.28
C ASN A 86 -21.50 -16.37 -8.27
N PRO A 87 -22.20 -15.82 -9.28
CA PRO A 87 -22.41 -14.39 -9.42
C PRO A 87 -23.22 -13.78 -8.26
N THR A 88 -24.12 -14.53 -7.65
CA THR A 88 -24.89 -14.07 -6.49
C THR A 88 -23.99 -13.84 -5.29
N GLN A 89 -23.13 -14.82 -4.98
CA GLN A 89 -22.15 -14.68 -3.89
C GLN A 89 -21.15 -13.56 -4.17
N TYR A 90 -20.69 -13.45 -5.41
CA TYR A 90 -19.78 -12.37 -5.81
C TYR A 90 -20.42 -10.99 -5.59
N SER A 91 -21.71 -10.81 -5.93
CA SER A 91 -22.43 -9.56 -5.70
C SER A 91 -22.53 -9.23 -4.20
N ALA A 92 -22.76 -10.23 -3.35
CA ALA A 92 -22.78 -10.06 -1.90
C ALA A 92 -21.39 -9.66 -1.34
N LEU A 93 -20.33 -10.30 -1.83
CA LEU A 93 -18.94 -9.96 -1.46
C LEU A 93 -18.55 -8.54 -1.88
N LYS A 94 -18.92 -8.13 -3.09
CA LYS A 94 -18.69 -6.77 -3.59
C LYS A 94 -19.43 -5.74 -2.76
N LYS A 95 -20.68 -6.01 -2.36
CA LYS A 95 -21.44 -5.14 -1.47
C LYS A 95 -20.79 -5.03 -0.08
N ALA A 96 -20.33 -6.14 0.48
CA ALA A 96 -19.63 -6.16 1.77
C ALA A 96 -18.29 -5.43 1.70
N LEU A 97 -17.61 -5.44 0.55
CA LEU A 97 -16.38 -4.71 0.31
C LEU A 97 -16.58 -3.19 0.34
N GLY A 98 -17.77 -2.70 -0.01
CA GLY A 98 -18.10 -1.28 -0.04
C GLY A 98 -17.49 -0.51 -1.22
N GLY A 99 -17.01 -1.21 -2.27
CA GLY A 99 -16.42 -0.60 -3.44
C GLY A 99 -16.26 -1.57 -4.61
N GLU A 100 -15.59 -1.11 -5.66
CA GLU A 100 -15.29 -1.94 -6.82
C GLU A 100 -14.27 -3.03 -6.49
N ASP A 101 -14.38 -4.17 -7.16
CA ASP A 101 -13.45 -5.28 -7.00
C ASP A 101 -12.16 -5.04 -7.80
N ASN A 102 -11.34 -4.14 -7.31
CA ASN A 102 -10.05 -3.80 -7.90
C ASN A 102 -8.97 -3.64 -6.81
N GLY A 103 -7.73 -3.40 -7.23
CA GLY A 103 -6.61 -3.21 -6.32
C GLY A 103 -6.64 -1.93 -5.51
N GLY A 104 -7.45 -0.93 -5.89
CA GLY A 104 -7.52 0.37 -5.20
C GLY A 104 -8.52 0.41 -4.04
N THR A 105 -9.45 -0.53 -3.96
CA THR A 105 -10.44 -0.55 -2.88
C THR A 105 -9.80 -0.97 -1.57
N ARG A 106 -9.99 -0.15 -0.54
CA ARG A 106 -9.41 -0.38 0.79
C ARG A 106 -10.20 -1.45 1.55
N LEU A 107 -9.50 -2.20 2.38
CA LEU A 107 -10.11 -3.10 3.35
C LEU A 107 -10.52 -2.34 4.62
N TRP A 108 -11.39 -2.91 5.44
CA TRP A 108 -11.95 -2.28 6.64
C TRP A 108 -10.91 -1.78 7.65
N TRP A 109 -9.75 -2.41 7.72
CA TRP A 109 -8.63 -2.02 8.60
C TRP A 109 -7.67 -1.00 7.95
N ASP A 110 -7.75 -0.83 6.63
CA ASP A 110 -6.92 0.11 5.87
C ASP A 110 -7.59 1.49 5.88
N THR A 111 -7.46 2.19 6.97
CA THR A 111 -8.17 3.45 7.24
C THR A 111 -7.64 4.64 6.46
N GLY A 112 -6.50 4.51 5.81
CA GLY A 112 -5.90 5.58 5.02
C GLY A 112 -5.43 6.79 5.82
N ARG A 113 -5.14 6.63 7.11
CA ARG A 113 -4.79 7.75 7.99
C ARG A 113 -3.51 8.48 7.57
N ASN A 114 -2.63 7.82 6.81
CA ASN A 114 -1.32 8.35 6.43
C ASN A 114 -1.19 8.56 4.91
N PHE A 115 -2.30 8.80 4.20
CA PHE A 115 -2.34 9.09 2.76
C PHE A 115 -3.23 10.28 2.48
#